data_6831a2ad3704aaa0e7b48eba08cec1a5
#
_entry.id   6831a2ad3704aaa0e7b48eba08cec1a5
#
_cell.length_a   1.000
_cell.length_b   1.000
_cell.length_c   1.000
_cell.angle_alpha   90.00
_cell.angle_beta   90.00
_cell.angle_gamma   90.00
#
_symmetry.space_group_name_H-M   'P 1'
#
loop_
_entity.id
_entity.type
_entity.pdbx_description
1 polymer ?
#
loop_
_entity_poly.entity_id
_entity_poly.type
_entity_poly.pdbx_seq_one_letter_code
_entity_poly.pdbx_strand_id
1 'polypeptide(L)'
;MDAPSSDKDIQNTPDEPANEQAKTTRNPTRTPSIIVGVVAAAVVALSAFYLLRPEPLLVQGEVDATRLDIAARVDGRVGKIPVERGQNVAAGAVLVQIDNPETLAKHDQMKAAKAVADAQLANVLVGTRVEVIAARKAEMERAQAALVLAQKTFDRTHTLTEQGNAPQARLDQATDALHESERAVDQAKSAYEQAVNGYTKEERAIANTNVEKASADIQSVQSIIDQLVVYAPVASQIYQRNVEPGEYVS
;
A
#
# COMPACT_ATOMS: atom_id res chain seq x y z
N MET A 1 -51.22 -44.11 1.97
CA MET A 1 -52.62 -43.74 2.14
C MET A 1 -52.92 -42.84 0.98
N ASP A 2 -53.36 -43.27 0.06
CA ASP A 2 -54.50 -43.89 -0.62
C ASP A 2 -54.85 -43.04 -1.85
N ALA A 3 -54.59 -43.63 -2.95
CA ALA A 3 -55.42 -43.45 -4.14
C ALA A 3 -56.81 -44.04 -3.80
N PRO A 4 -57.82 -44.11 -4.63
CA PRO A 4 -57.79 -44.31 -6.09
C PRO A 4 -58.99 -43.72 -6.90
N SER A 5 -58.85 -43.92 -8.23
CA SER A 5 -59.77 -44.59 -9.19
C SER A 5 -61.12 -43.92 -9.49
N SER A 6 -61.56 -43.92 -10.66
CA SER A 6 -62.12 -44.95 -11.55
C SER A 6 -63.17 -44.26 -12.46
N ASP A 7 -63.16 -44.36 -13.66
CA ASP A 7 -63.63 -45.42 -14.54
C ASP A 7 -64.99 -45.18 -15.20
N LYS A 8 -65.09 -45.60 -16.44
CA LYS A 8 -66.19 -46.12 -17.22
C LYS A 8 -66.99 -45.17 -18.16
N ASP A 9 -66.73 -45.38 -19.39
CA ASP A 9 -67.36 -46.32 -20.35
C ASP A 9 -68.78 -46.00 -20.82
N ILE A 10 -68.91 -46.30 -22.06
CA ILE A 10 -70.00 -46.96 -22.80
C ILE A 10 -70.49 -46.15 -24.04
N GLN A 11 -70.01 -46.59 -25.21
CA GLN A 11 -70.69 -47.25 -26.30
C GLN A 11 -72.13 -46.74 -26.65
N ASN A 12 -72.31 -46.39 -27.91
CA ASN A 12 -73.16 -47.24 -28.78
C ASN A 12 -73.26 -46.69 -30.22
N THR A 13 -72.99 -47.54 -31.15
CA THR A 13 -73.44 -47.55 -32.56
C THR A 13 -74.79 -48.25 -32.55
N PRO A 14 -75.64 -48.37 -33.59
CA PRO A 14 -75.49 -48.18 -35.05
C PRO A 14 -76.74 -47.53 -35.72
N ASP A 15 -76.69 -47.32 -37.02
CA ASP A 15 -77.53 -47.97 -38.03
C ASP A 15 -77.51 -47.22 -39.39
N GLU A 16 -77.22 -47.99 -40.35
CA GLU A 16 -77.48 -47.77 -41.78
C GLU A 16 -78.97 -48.13 -42.08
N PRO A 17 -79.66 -47.65 -43.13
CA PRO A 17 -79.43 -48.20 -44.42
C PRO A 17 -79.73 -47.28 -45.66
N ALA A 18 -79.02 -47.67 -46.72
CA ALA A 18 -79.46 -47.95 -48.10
C ALA A 18 -80.17 -46.91 -48.97
N ASN A 19 -79.45 -46.74 -50.08
CA ASN A 19 -80.02 -46.86 -51.45
C ASN A 19 -80.81 -45.67 -52.11
N GLU A 20 -80.29 -45.08 -53.18
CA GLU A 20 -80.79 -45.33 -54.53
C GLU A 20 -80.05 -44.53 -55.60
N GLN A 21 -79.87 -45.14 -56.73
CA GLN A 21 -79.20 -44.74 -57.92
C GLN A 21 -79.93 -43.62 -58.68
N ALA A 22 -79.19 -42.70 -59.25
CA ALA A 22 -79.53 -42.10 -60.51
C ALA A 22 -78.30 -41.65 -61.33
N LYS A 23 -78.03 -42.37 -62.38
CA LYS A 23 -77.16 -41.97 -63.52
C LYS A 23 -77.63 -40.68 -64.10
N THR A 24 -76.71 -39.74 -64.32
CA THR A 24 -76.85 -38.85 -65.50
C THR A 24 -75.43 -38.45 -66.00
N THR A 25 -75.14 -38.91 -67.15
CA THR A 25 -74.04 -38.54 -68.05
C THR A 25 -74.10 -37.07 -68.38
N ARG A 26 -72.97 -36.29 -68.31
CA ARG A 26 -72.67 -35.17 -69.17
C ARG A 26 -71.17 -34.84 -69.22
N ASN A 27 -70.65 -34.89 -70.35
CA ASN A 27 -69.49 -34.32 -71.10
C ASN A 27 -68.42 -33.55 -70.29
N PRO A 28 -67.14 -33.76 -70.68
CA PRO A 28 -66.00 -33.06 -70.06
C PRO A 28 -65.83 -31.67 -70.59
N THR A 29 -66.09 -30.67 -69.79
CA THR A 29 -65.65 -29.30 -70.11
C THR A 29 -64.16 -29.17 -69.61
N ARG A 30 -63.30 -28.79 -70.54
CA ARG A 30 -61.86 -28.63 -70.46
C ARG A 30 -61.39 -27.50 -69.49
N THR A 31 -62.24 -26.95 -68.68
CA THR A 31 -61.98 -25.80 -67.82
C THR A 31 -61.30 -26.21 -66.46
N PRO A 32 -61.44 -27.41 -65.85
CA PRO A 32 -60.75 -27.69 -64.61
C PRO A 32 -59.24 -27.96 -64.78
N SER A 33 -58.82 -28.40 -65.99
CA SER A 33 -57.42 -28.73 -66.25
C SER A 33 -56.49 -27.49 -66.27
N ILE A 34 -56.99 -26.36 -66.74
CA ILE A 34 -56.24 -25.10 -66.80
C ILE A 34 -56.08 -24.52 -65.42
N ILE A 35 -57.12 -24.58 -64.57
CA ILE A 35 -57.05 -24.11 -63.16
C ILE A 35 -56.08 -24.93 -62.40
N VAL A 36 -56.05 -26.24 -62.51
CA VAL A 36 -55.07 -27.15 -61.82
C VAL A 36 -53.66 -26.84 -62.33
N GLY A 37 -53.48 -26.59 -63.64
CA GLY A 37 -52.16 -26.22 -64.16
C GLY A 37 -51.64 -24.88 -63.61
N VAL A 38 -52.52 -23.85 -63.48
CA VAL A 38 -52.15 -22.55 -62.92
C VAL A 38 -51.84 -22.65 -61.46
N VAL A 39 -52.59 -23.42 -60.67
CA VAL A 39 -52.32 -23.64 -59.29
C VAL A 39 -51.00 -24.41 -59.09
N ALA A 40 -50.75 -25.45 -59.91
CA ALA A 40 -49.47 -26.17 -59.83
C ALA A 40 -48.31 -25.26 -60.24
N ALA A 41 -48.43 -24.45 -61.24
CA ALA A 41 -47.40 -23.48 -61.64
C ALA A 41 -47.18 -22.39 -60.56
N ALA A 42 -48.23 -21.95 -59.88
CA ALA A 42 -48.12 -20.99 -58.76
C ALA A 42 -47.41 -21.63 -57.54
N VAL A 43 -47.72 -22.88 -57.27
CA VAL A 43 -47.01 -23.59 -56.12
C VAL A 43 -45.54 -23.81 -56.48
N VAL A 44 -45.20 -24.20 -57.70
CA VAL A 44 -43.80 -24.37 -58.15
C VAL A 44 -43.10 -22.98 -58.17
N ALA A 45 -43.74 -21.93 -58.64
CA ALA A 45 -43.17 -20.56 -58.61
C ALA A 45 -42.94 -20.09 -57.15
N LEU A 46 -43.88 -20.35 -56.23
CA LEU A 46 -43.77 -20.01 -54.81
C LEU A 46 -42.69 -20.82 -54.12
N SER A 47 -42.60 -22.11 -54.45
CA SER A 47 -41.51 -22.96 -53.93
C SER A 47 -40.15 -22.53 -54.46
N ALA A 48 -40.04 -22.23 -55.74
CA ALA A 48 -38.80 -21.73 -56.34
C ALA A 48 -38.41 -20.36 -55.75
N PHE A 49 -39.39 -19.46 -55.51
CA PHE A 49 -39.16 -18.18 -54.87
C PHE A 49 -38.68 -18.37 -53.40
N TYR A 50 -39.21 -19.34 -52.68
CA TYR A 50 -38.79 -19.62 -51.31
C TYR A 50 -37.40 -20.29 -51.24
N LEU A 51 -37.07 -21.18 -52.21
CA LEU A 51 -35.75 -21.81 -52.31
C LEU A 51 -34.66 -20.85 -52.79
N LEU A 52 -35.01 -19.86 -53.64
CA LEU A 52 -34.07 -18.86 -54.17
C LEU A 52 -33.95 -17.62 -53.29
N ARG A 53 -34.70 -17.54 -52.19
CA ARG A 53 -34.50 -16.46 -51.21
C ARG A 53 -33.11 -16.64 -50.59
N PRO A 54 -32.20 -15.68 -50.72
CA PRO A 54 -30.94 -15.72 -50.02
C PRO A 54 -31.23 -15.73 -48.50
N GLU A 55 -30.78 -16.76 -47.81
CA GLU A 55 -30.84 -16.78 -46.37
C GLU A 55 -30.02 -15.60 -45.85
N PRO A 56 -30.51 -14.83 -44.86
CA PRO A 56 -29.73 -13.78 -44.27
C PRO A 56 -28.47 -14.42 -43.69
N LEU A 57 -27.29 -13.95 -44.11
CA LEU A 57 -26.01 -14.33 -43.54
C LEU A 57 -26.01 -13.92 -42.06
N LEU A 58 -26.38 -14.82 -41.19
CA LEU A 58 -26.20 -14.67 -39.77
C LEU A 58 -24.72 -14.87 -39.48
N VAL A 59 -23.97 -13.78 -39.43
CA VAL A 59 -22.62 -13.79 -38.94
C VAL A 59 -22.71 -13.88 -37.43
N GLN A 60 -22.45 -15.05 -36.89
CA GLN A 60 -22.23 -15.24 -35.44
C GLN A 60 -20.83 -14.72 -35.13
N GLY A 61 -20.74 -13.53 -34.52
CA GLY A 61 -19.53 -13.01 -33.93
C GLY A 61 -19.59 -13.21 -32.42
N GLU A 62 -18.61 -13.86 -31.86
CA GLU A 62 -18.38 -13.87 -30.41
C GLU A 62 -17.54 -12.64 -30.09
N VAL A 63 -18.07 -11.76 -29.26
CA VAL A 63 -17.32 -10.61 -28.72
C VAL A 63 -16.65 -11.11 -27.45
N ASP A 64 -15.38 -11.45 -27.55
CA ASP A 64 -14.54 -11.72 -26.38
C ASP A 64 -14.00 -10.41 -25.82
N ALA A 65 -14.31 -10.12 -24.57
CA ALA A 65 -13.80 -8.96 -23.85
C ALA A 65 -12.87 -9.44 -22.74
N THR A 66 -11.65 -8.94 -22.71
CA THR A 66 -10.71 -9.23 -21.64
C THR A 66 -11.29 -8.76 -20.30
N ARG A 67 -11.58 -9.71 -19.41
CA ARG A 67 -12.03 -9.42 -18.06
C ARG A 67 -10.81 -9.22 -17.16
N LEU A 68 -10.81 -8.14 -16.39
CA LEU A 68 -9.81 -7.82 -15.40
C LEU A 68 -10.46 -7.82 -14.03
N ASP A 69 -10.07 -8.75 -13.18
CA ASP A 69 -10.53 -8.81 -11.79
C ASP A 69 -9.57 -8.00 -10.91
N ILE A 70 -10.10 -6.98 -10.25
CA ILE A 70 -9.33 -6.08 -9.38
C ILE A 70 -9.71 -6.39 -7.95
N ALA A 71 -8.71 -6.78 -7.14
CA ALA A 71 -8.87 -7.05 -5.71
C ALA A 71 -8.21 -5.97 -4.86
N ALA A 72 -8.72 -5.76 -3.65
CA ALA A 72 -8.04 -4.98 -2.63
C ALA A 72 -6.73 -5.69 -2.23
N ARG A 73 -5.67 -4.91 -1.95
CA ARG A 73 -4.37 -5.42 -1.51
C ARG A 73 -4.17 -5.27 0.00
N VAL A 74 -5.07 -4.54 0.62
CA VAL A 74 -5.05 -4.21 2.05
C VAL A 74 -6.42 -4.45 2.63
N ASP A 75 -6.44 -4.90 3.85
CA ASP A 75 -7.63 -5.11 4.64
C ASP A 75 -8.19 -3.80 5.19
N GLY A 76 -9.49 -3.77 5.35
CA GLY A 76 -10.20 -2.61 5.88
C GLY A 76 -11.68 -2.60 5.54
N ARG A 77 -12.35 -1.54 5.95
CA ARG A 77 -13.77 -1.35 5.65
C ARG A 77 -13.93 -0.58 4.35
N VAL A 78 -14.79 -1.03 3.45
CA VAL A 78 -15.17 -0.29 2.25
C VAL A 78 -15.89 0.99 2.65
N GLY A 79 -15.24 2.14 2.42
CA GLY A 79 -15.80 3.45 2.74
C GLY A 79 -16.72 3.94 1.62
N LYS A 80 -16.15 4.33 0.48
CA LYS A 80 -16.89 4.88 -0.66
C LYS A 80 -16.59 4.11 -1.92
N ILE A 81 -17.62 3.93 -2.75
CA ILE A 81 -17.52 3.36 -4.09
C ILE A 81 -18.12 4.38 -5.06
N PRO A 82 -17.29 5.24 -5.69
CA PRO A 82 -17.78 6.32 -6.54
C PRO A 82 -18.23 5.85 -7.94
N VAL A 83 -18.18 4.54 -8.22
CA VAL A 83 -18.49 3.97 -9.52
C VAL A 83 -19.69 3.04 -9.47
N GLU A 84 -20.43 2.95 -10.58
CA GLU A 84 -21.59 2.09 -10.72
C GLU A 84 -21.37 1.00 -11.78
N ARG A 85 -22.12 -0.09 -11.66
CA ARG A 85 -22.13 -1.15 -12.67
C ARG A 85 -22.58 -0.60 -14.04
N GLY A 86 -21.85 -0.96 -15.09
CA GLY A 86 -22.09 -0.47 -16.45
C GLY A 86 -21.42 0.88 -16.78
N GLN A 87 -20.83 1.56 -15.79
CA GLN A 87 -20.14 2.84 -15.96
C GLN A 87 -18.80 2.65 -16.67
N ASN A 88 -18.48 3.54 -17.63
CA ASN A 88 -17.17 3.63 -18.23
C ASN A 88 -16.23 4.44 -17.34
N VAL A 89 -15.05 3.92 -17.07
CA VAL A 89 -14.00 4.56 -16.25
C VAL A 89 -12.72 4.74 -17.05
N ALA A 90 -12.04 5.85 -16.84
CA ALA A 90 -10.72 6.08 -17.40
C ALA A 90 -9.64 5.35 -16.59
N ALA A 91 -8.47 5.13 -17.18
CA ALA A 91 -7.30 4.67 -16.43
C ALA A 91 -6.96 5.67 -15.30
N GLY A 92 -6.68 5.17 -14.09
CA GLY A 92 -6.43 5.98 -12.91
C GLY A 92 -7.68 6.50 -12.18
N ALA A 93 -8.89 6.18 -12.65
CA ALA A 93 -10.11 6.52 -11.92
C ALA A 93 -10.20 5.74 -10.60
N VAL A 94 -10.68 6.40 -9.54
CA VAL A 94 -10.90 5.75 -8.23
C VAL A 94 -12.11 4.83 -8.32
N LEU A 95 -11.91 3.56 -7.99
CA LEU A 95 -12.94 2.53 -7.99
C LEU A 95 -13.52 2.30 -6.60
N VAL A 96 -12.66 2.15 -5.60
CA VAL A 96 -13.04 1.89 -4.21
C VAL A 96 -12.10 2.66 -3.30
N GLN A 97 -12.63 3.22 -2.24
CA GLN A 97 -11.87 3.81 -1.15
C GLN A 97 -12.11 2.96 0.10
N ILE A 98 -11.04 2.39 0.63
CA ILE A 98 -11.03 1.59 1.85
C ILE A 98 -10.71 2.49 3.03
N ASP A 99 -11.43 2.35 4.10
CA ASP A 99 -11.19 3.03 5.37
C ASP A 99 -10.49 2.08 6.34
N ASN A 100 -9.29 2.45 6.76
CA ASN A 100 -8.49 1.72 7.73
C ASN A 100 -7.87 2.70 8.73
N PRO A 101 -8.58 3.03 9.82
CA PRO A 101 -8.11 3.97 10.82
C PRO A 101 -6.88 3.47 11.58
N GLU A 102 -6.66 2.16 11.65
CA GLU A 102 -5.46 1.58 12.27
C GLU A 102 -4.20 1.94 11.50
N THR A 103 -4.24 1.82 10.17
CA THR A 103 -3.11 2.21 9.30
C THR A 103 -2.82 3.70 9.40
N LEU A 104 -3.86 4.55 9.48
CA LEU A 104 -3.69 6.00 9.68
C LEU A 104 -3.08 6.32 11.04
N ALA A 105 -3.55 5.67 12.12
CA ALA A 105 -2.97 5.83 13.45
C ALA A 105 -1.50 5.37 13.50
N LYS A 106 -1.16 4.28 12.81
CA LYS A 106 0.21 3.80 12.69
C LYS A 106 1.11 4.77 11.94
N HIS A 107 0.61 5.41 10.89
CA HIS A 107 1.33 6.45 10.17
C HIS A 107 1.66 7.65 11.09
N ASP A 108 0.68 8.09 11.89
CA ASP A 108 0.89 9.17 12.85
C ASP A 108 1.87 8.78 13.95
N GLN A 109 1.84 7.52 14.42
CA GLN A 109 2.84 6.98 15.32
C GLN A 109 4.26 7.01 14.72
N MET A 110 4.43 6.62 13.46
CA MET A 110 5.73 6.68 12.77
C MET A 110 6.21 8.11 12.58
N LYS A 111 5.31 9.06 12.30
CA LYS A 111 5.65 10.50 12.27
C LYS A 111 6.15 11.02 13.61
N ALA A 112 5.50 10.61 14.71
CA ALA A 112 5.96 10.97 16.05
C ALA A 112 7.33 10.36 16.36
N ALA A 113 7.58 9.10 15.97
CA ALA A 113 8.87 8.45 16.11
C ALA A 113 9.97 9.18 15.33
N LYS A 114 9.67 9.62 14.10
CA LYS A 114 10.61 10.44 13.31
C LYS A 114 10.92 11.77 14.00
N ALA A 115 9.92 12.45 14.55
CA ALA A 115 10.13 13.71 15.27
C ALA A 115 11.06 13.54 16.48
N VAL A 116 10.97 12.40 17.17
CA VAL A 116 11.91 12.06 18.27
C VAL A 116 13.33 11.85 17.74
N ALA A 117 13.49 11.12 16.62
CA ALA A 117 14.80 10.90 16.01
C ALA A 117 15.42 12.22 15.51
N ASP A 118 14.63 13.09 14.90
CA ASP A 118 15.06 14.44 14.45
C ASP A 118 15.52 15.28 15.65
N ALA A 119 14.79 15.26 16.77
CA ALA A 119 15.18 15.97 17.99
C ALA A 119 16.47 15.42 18.60
N GLN A 120 16.68 14.10 18.56
CA GLN A 120 17.93 13.46 18.98
C GLN A 120 19.10 13.88 18.10
N LEU A 121 18.93 13.86 16.77
CA LEU A 121 19.94 14.34 15.84
C LEU A 121 20.27 15.82 16.09
N ALA A 122 19.27 16.67 16.28
CA ALA A 122 19.48 18.06 16.61
C ALA A 122 20.30 18.26 17.88
N ASN A 123 20.04 17.47 18.95
CA ASN A 123 20.83 17.49 20.17
C ASN A 123 22.29 17.07 19.93
N VAL A 124 22.51 16.03 19.13
CA VAL A 124 23.86 15.57 18.77
C VAL A 124 24.61 16.61 17.93
N LEU A 125 23.91 17.31 17.03
CA LEU A 125 24.49 18.36 16.17
C LEU A 125 24.83 19.63 16.96
N VAL A 126 23.97 20.01 17.93
CA VAL A 126 24.25 21.15 18.83
C VAL A 126 25.51 20.87 19.68
N GLY A 127 25.75 19.61 20.02
CA GLY A 127 26.92 19.20 20.78
C GLY A 127 26.83 19.51 22.27
N THR A 128 28.00 19.71 22.89
CA THR A 128 28.10 20.01 24.34
C THR A 128 27.62 21.44 24.60
N ARG A 129 26.84 21.61 25.67
CA ARG A 129 26.35 22.92 26.10
C ARG A 129 27.50 23.87 26.43
N VAL A 130 27.36 25.13 26.04
CA VAL A 130 28.39 26.17 26.23
C VAL A 130 28.78 26.33 27.71
N GLU A 131 27.81 26.16 28.62
CA GLU A 131 28.07 26.26 30.07
C GLU A 131 28.98 25.12 30.58
N VAL A 132 28.81 23.91 30.00
CA VAL A 132 29.67 22.76 30.33
C VAL A 132 31.08 22.97 29.80
N ILE A 133 31.22 23.48 28.59
CA ILE A 133 32.53 23.83 28.00
C ILE A 133 33.23 24.90 28.88
N ALA A 134 32.49 25.94 29.29
CA ALA A 134 33.01 27.00 30.14
C ALA A 134 33.46 26.47 31.52
N ALA A 135 32.67 25.55 32.11
CA ALA A 135 33.02 24.94 33.37
C ALA A 135 34.33 24.09 33.28
N ARG A 136 34.47 23.28 32.21
CA ARG A 136 35.69 22.50 31.98
C ARG A 136 36.90 23.37 31.68
N LYS A 137 36.71 24.49 31.00
CA LYS A 137 37.75 25.49 30.76
C LYS A 137 38.24 26.10 32.08
N ALA A 138 37.32 26.51 32.93
CA ALA A 138 37.67 27.07 34.24
C ALA A 138 38.42 26.04 35.13
N GLU A 139 38.05 24.75 35.04
CA GLU A 139 38.76 23.68 35.76
C GLU A 139 40.20 23.51 35.22
N MET A 140 40.41 23.54 33.92
CA MET A 140 41.72 23.50 33.30
C MET A 140 42.57 24.72 33.70
N GLU A 141 42.00 25.92 33.67
CA GLU A 141 42.69 27.15 34.08
C GLU A 141 43.09 27.08 35.57
N ARG A 142 42.25 26.51 36.46
CA ARG A 142 42.59 26.28 37.87
C ARG A 142 43.73 25.29 38.04
N ALA A 143 43.73 24.19 37.27
CA ALA A 143 44.82 23.22 37.29
C ALA A 143 46.14 23.84 36.81
N GLN A 144 46.09 24.66 35.76
CA GLN A 144 47.27 25.41 35.27
C GLN A 144 47.83 26.38 36.31
N ALA A 145 46.96 27.09 37.04
CA ALA A 145 47.39 27.97 38.12
C ALA A 145 48.06 27.19 39.27
N ALA A 146 47.55 25.98 39.59
CA ALA A 146 48.18 25.10 40.60
C ALA A 146 49.55 24.59 40.13
N LEU A 147 49.70 24.23 38.86
CA LEU A 147 50.98 23.83 38.26
C LEU A 147 52.01 24.96 38.37
N VAL A 148 51.65 26.20 38.05
CA VAL A 148 52.54 27.38 38.17
C VAL A 148 53.01 27.56 39.60
N LEU A 149 52.13 27.33 40.60
CA LEU A 149 52.50 27.40 42.01
C LEU A 149 53.44 26.26 42.40
N ALA A 150 53.17 25.03 41.96
CA ALA A 150 54.01 23.86 42.20
C ALA A 150 55.41 24.03 41.60
N GLN A 151 55.49 24.54 40.36
CA GLN A 151 56.72 24.85 39.68
C GLN A 151 57.57 25.88 40.45
N LYS A 152 56.95 27.00 40.85
CA LYS A 152 57.66 28.00 41.68
C LYS A 152 58.12 27.44 43.01
N THR A 153 57.38 26.53 43.59
CA THR A 153 57.76 25.89 44.85
C THR A 153 58.92 24.94 44.66
N PHE A 154 58.89 24.13 43.60
CA PHE A 154 59.98 23.26 43.21
C PHE A 154 61.28 24.07 42.96
N ASP A 155 61.24 25.09 42.08
CA ASP A 155 62.40 25.91 41.76
C ASP A 155 63.03 26.53 43.01
N ARG A 156 62.20 27.05 43.91
CA ARG A 156 62.68 27.62 45.18
C ARG A 156 63.32 26.54 46.05
N THR A 157 62.67 25.38 46.23
CA THR A 157 63.15 24.30 47.07
C THR A 157 64.45 23.70 46.52
N HIS A 158 64.52 23.54 45.18
CA HIS A 158 65.74 23.08 44.48
C HIS A 158 66.92 23.99 44.77
N THR A 159 66.78 25.30 44.59
CA THR A 159 67.82 26.29 44.89
C THR A 159 68.28 26.26 46.35
N LEU A 160 67.32 26.13 47.31
CA LEU A 160 67.64 26.04 48.69
C LEU A 160 68.38 24.74 49.07
N THR A 161 68.09 23.62 48.44
CA THR A 161 68.70 22.34 48.61
C THR A 161 70.13 22.35 48.04
N GLU A 162 70.35 22.94 46.90
CA GLU A 162 71.67 23.13 46.28
C GLU A 162 72.59 23.99 47.18
N GLN A 163 72.01 24.97 47.87
CA GLN A 163 72.71 25.83 48.81
C GLN A 163 72.91 25.16 50.21
N GLY A 164 72.43 23.93 50.36
CA GLY A 164 72.52 23.21 51.67
C GLY A 164 71.54 23.71 52.75
N ASN A 165 70.61 24.59 52.39
CA ASN A 165 69.62 25.21 53.29
C ASN A 165 68.27 24.47 53.39
N ALA A 166 68.08 23.37 52.65
CA ALA A 166 66.89 22.52 52.73
C ALA A 166 67.26 21.03 52.62
N PRO A 167 66.56 20.14 53.31
CA PRO A 167 66.82 18.69 53.26
C PRO A 167 66.28 18.11 51.94
N GLN A 168 66.95 17.07 51.41
CA GLN A 168 66.59 16.37 50.18
C GLN A 168 65.12 15.90 50.19
N ALA A 169 64.59 15.42 51.29
CA ALA A 169 63.19 15.01 51.41
C ALA A 169 62.19 16.08 51.12
N ARG A 170 62.55 17.39 51.25
CA ARG A 170 61.70 18.50 50.83
C ARG A 170 61.74 18.70 49.35
N LEU A 171 62.85 18.49 48.69
CA LEU A 171 62.96 18.54 47.23
C LEU A 171 62.15 17.40 46.58
N ASP A 172 62.25 16.20 47.15
CA ASP A 172 61.47 15.04 46.69
C ASP A 172 59.97 15.31 46.78
N GLN A 173 59.48 15.86 47.90
CA GLN A 173 58.07 16.27 48.05
C GLN A 173 57.64 17.36 47.05
N ALA A 174 58.52 18.34 46.76
CA ALA A 174 58.22 19.38 45.79
C ALA A 174 58.18 18.83 44.36
N THR A 175 59.05 17.85 44.06
CA THR A 175 59.08 17.13 42.78
C THR A 175 57.79 16.31 42.60
N ASP A 176 57.36 15.57 43.63
CA ASP A 176 56.12 14.78 43.57
C ASP A 176 54.92 15.72 43.36
N ALA A 177 54.84 16.84 44.07
CA ALA A 177 53.77 17.83 43.94
C ALA A 177 53.75 18.49 42.54
N LEU A 178 54.92 18.72 41.93
CA LEU A 178 55.03 19.20 40.55
C LEU A 178 54.45 18.18 39.58
N HIS A 179 54.90 16.92 39.69
CA HIS A 179 54.40 15.84 38.83
C HIS A 179 52.88 15.57 39.00
N GLU A 180 52.35 15.68 40.20
CA GLU A 180 50.93 15.57 40.47
C GLU A 180 50.18 16.72 39.75
N SER A 181 50.67 17.96 39.85
CA SER A 181 50.06 19.11 39.23
C SER A 181 50.14 19.04 37.68
N GLU A 182 51.20 18.51 37.09
CA GLU A 182 51.31 18.27 35.65
C GLU A 182 50.26 17.30 35.18
N ARG A 183 50.10 16.18 35.87
CA ARG A 183 49.04 15.17 35.53
C ARG A 183 47.64 15.74 35.70
N ALA A 184 47.39 16.59 36.70
CA ALA A 184 46.11 17.26 36.89
C ALA A 184 45.78 18.22 35.74
N VAL A 185 46.77 18.92 35.17
CA VAL A 185 46.59 19.75 34.00
C VAL A 185 46.25 18.90 32.77
N ASP A 186 46.97 17.80 32.56
CA ASP A 186 46.73 16.90 31.42
C ASP A 186 45.32 16.30 31.48
N GLN A 187 44.87 15.89 32.65
CA GLN A 187 43.51 15.39 32.88
C GLN A 187 42.46 16.45 32.62
N ALA A 188 42.62 17.67 33.15
CA ALA A 188 41.67 18.75 32.97
C ALA A 188 41.63 19.23 31.53
N LYS A 189 42.79 19.27 30.85
CA LYS A 189 42.90 19.58 29.40
C LYS A 189 42.15 18.55 28.55
N SER A 190 42.36 17.26 28.81
CA SER A 190 41.67 16.19 28.12
C SER A 190 40.15 16.27 28.28
N ALA A 191 39.69 16.59 29.50
CA ALA A 191 38.25 16.80 29.79
C ALA A 191 37.69 18.03 29.06
N TYR A 192 38.45 19.11 28.95
CA TYR A 192 38.06 20.29 28.16
C TYR A 192 38.00 19.99 26.69
N GLU A 193 39.02 19.34 26.12
CA GLU A 193 39.04 18.95 24.70
C GLU A 193 37.88 18.01 24.35
N GLN A 194 37.57 17.04 25.22
CA GLN A 194 36.40 16.17 25.08
C GLN A 194 35.09 16.99 25.02
N ALA A 195 34.95 17.96 25.92
CA ALA A 195 33.77 18.82 25.92
C ALA A 195 33.65 19.70 24.66
N VAL A 196 34.78 20.23 24.16
CA VAL A 196 34.81 21.05 22.92
C VAL A 196 34.54 20.22 21.69
N ASN A 197 35.13 19.03 21.59
CA ASN A 197 34.91 18.12 20.44
C ASN A 197 33.47 17.60 20.37
N GLY A 198 32.79 17.50 21.53
CA GLY A 198 31.41 17.02 21.61
C GLY A 198 31.26 15.59 21.13
N TYR A 199 30.16 15.34 20.43
CA TYR A 199 29.86 14.02 19.89
C TYR A 199 30.81 13.63 18.76
N THR A 200 31.17 12.36 18.72
CA THR A 200 32.04 11.78 17.70
C THR A 200 31.35 11.77 16.32
N LYS A 201 32.13 11.56 15.27
CA LYS A 201 31.60 11.41 13.92
C LYS A 201 30.67 10.20 13.82
N GLU A 202 31.01 9.13 14.51
CA GLU A 202 30.26 7.88 14.57
C GLU A 202 28.91 8.08 15.26
N GLU A 203 28.87 8.79 16.38
CA GLU A 203 27.62 9.10 17.09
C GLU A 203 26.68 9.97 16.23
N ARG A 204 27.22 10.94 15.50
CA ARG A 204 26.46 11.75 14.53
C ARG A 204 25.92 10.89 13.39
N ALA A 205 26.72 9.95 12.88
CA ALA A 205 26.29 9.03 11.82
C ALA A 205 25.16 8.11 12.31
N ILE A 206 25.25 7.59 13.53
CA ILE A 206 24.20 6.77 14.15
C ILE A 206 22.91 7.57 14.28
N ALA A 207 22.98 8.81 14.79
CA ALA A 207 21.80 9.67 14.93
C ALA A 207 21.14 9.95 13.56
N ASN A 208 21.94 10.22 12.52
CA ASN A 208 21.43 10.43 11.16
C ASN A 208 20.76 9.16 10.61
N THR A 209 21.39 8.00 10.77
CA THR A 209 20.81 6.72 10.32
C THR A 209 19.49 6.40 11.03
N ASN A 210 19.33 6.80 12.30
CA ASN A 210 18.07 6.66 13.00
C ASN A 210 16.95 7.51 12.36
N VAL A 211 17.26 8.72 11.90
CA VAL A 211 16.31 9.57 11.15
C VAL A 211 15.97 8.94 9.80
N GLU A 212 16.96 8.43 9.08
CA GLU A 212 16.76 7.73 7.81
C GLU A 212 15.87 6.50 7.99
N LYS A 213 16.13 5.69 9.03
CA LYS A 213 15.29 4.54 9.38
C LYS A 213 13.85 4.97 9.66
N ALA A 214 13.64 5.96 10.52
CA ALA A 214 12.29 6.45 10.84
C ALA A 214 11.58 7.01 9.60
N SER A 215 12.31 7.61 8.65
CA SER A 215 11.76 8.07 7.37
C SER A 215 11.35 6.89 6.47
N ALA A 216 12.13 5.82 6.43
CA ALA A 216 11.80 4.61 5.69
C ALA A 216 10.57 3.90 6.28
N ASP A 217 10.44 3.89 7.63
CA ASP A 217 9.28 3.34 8.32
C ASP A 217 7.99 4.09 7.95
N ILE A 218 8.04 5.44 7.88
CA ILE A 218 6.92 6.27 7.39
C ILE A 218 6.58 5.91 5.94
N GLN A 219 7.57 5.80 5.06
CA GLN A 219 7.35 5.49 3.65
C GLN A 219 6.74 4.10 3.46
N SER A 220 7.12 3.14 4.28
CA SER A 220 6.52 1.81 4.29
C SER A 220 5.02 1.87 4.59
N VAL A 221 4.62 2.59 5.65
CA VAL A 221 3.21 2.77 6.00
C VAL A 221 2.48 3.62 4.96
N GLN A 222 3.12 4.65 4.39
CA GLN A 222 2.53 5.45 3.31
C GLN A 222 2.20 4.59 2.08
N SER A 223 3.07 3.64 1.72
CA SER A 223 2.79 2.71 0.62
C SER A 223 1.55 1.83 0.89
N ILE A 224 1.26 1.51 2.14
CA ILE A 224 0.03 0.81 2.53
C ILE A 224 -1.17 1.75 2.42
N ILE A 225 -1.04 3.01 2.84
CA ILE A 225 -2.09 4.03 2.72
C ILE A 225 -2.46 4.27 1.26
N ASP A 226 -1.47 4.34 0.37
CA ASP A 226 -1.70 4.52 -1.07
C ASP A 226 -2.49 3.37 -1.68
N GLN A 227 -2.42 2.16 -1.08
CA GLN A 227 -3.19 0.99 -1.49
C GLN A 227 -4.62 0.96 -0.93
N LEU A 228 -4.98 1.86 0.01
CA LEU A 228 -6.37 2.01 0.48
C LEU A 228 -7.28 2.59 -0.60
N VAL A 229 -6.72 3.18 -1.64
CA VAL A 229 -7.49 3.64 -2.81
C VAL A 229 -7.20 2.72 -3.98
N VAL A 230 -8.25 2.04 -4.44
CA VAL A 230 -8.17 1.13 -5.59
C VAL A 230 -8.46 1.92 -6.86
N TYR A 231 -7.53 1.90 -7.81
CA TYR A 231 -7.63 2.61 -9.08
C TYR A 231 -7.85 1.66 -10.26
N ALA A 232 -8.50 2.14 -11.30
CA ALA A 232 -8.61 1.44 -12.59
C ALA A 232 -7.24 1.42 -13.29
N PRO A 233 -6.64 0.26 -13.60
CA PRO A 233 -5.34 0.20 -14.27
C PRO A 233 -5.41 0.58 -15.76
N VAL A 234 -6.57 0.39 -16.38
CA VAL A 234 -6.84 0.70 -17.78
C VAL A 234 -8.24 1.32 -17.94
N ALA A 235 -8.45 2.04 -19.04
CA ALA A 235 -9.79 2.50 -19.39
C ALA A 235 -10.68 1.29 -19.71
N SER A 236 -11.81 1.16 -18.98
CA SER A 236 -12.65 -0.02 -19.02
C SER A 236 -14.09 0.29 -18.61
N GLN A 237 -14.98 -0.69 -18.72
CA GLN A 237 -16.33 -0.61 -18.21
C GLN A 237 -16.48 -1.51 -16.98
N ILE A 238 -17.16 -1.03 -15.96
CA ILE A 238 -17.44 -1.80 -14.73
C ILE A 238 -18.49 -2.87 -15.04
N TYR A 239 -18.06 -4.12 -15.11
CA TYR A 239 -18.97 -5.24 -15.37
C TYR A 239 -19.76 -5.63 -14.12
N GLN A 240 -19.05 -5.80 -13.00
CA GLN A 240 -19.65 -6.26 -11.74
C GLN A 240 -18.91 -5.62 -10.55
N ARG A 241 -19.66 -5.40 -9.51
CA ARG A 241 -19.16 -4.95 -8.21
C ARG A 241 -19.52 -6.03 -7.17
N ASN A 242 -18.51 -6.60 -6.54
CA ASN A 242 -18.67 -7.71 -5.58
C ASN A 242 -18.55 -7.24 -4.12
N VAL A 243 -18.49 -5.94 -3.90
CA VAL A 243 -18.35 -5.33 -2.56
C VAL A 243 -19.36 -4.22 -2.37
N GLU A 244 -19.82 -4.05 -1.13
CA GLU A 244 -20.77 -3.01 -0.73
C GLU A 244 -20.13 -2.03 0.26
N PRO A 245 -20.59 -0.75 0.28
CA PRO A 245 -20.13 0.21 1.29
C PRO A 245 -20.41 -0.30 2.70
N GLY A 246 -19.37 -0.24 3.56
CA GLY A 246 -19.45 -0.73 4.94
C GLY A 246 -19.02 -2.19 5.14
N GLU A 247 -18.83 -2.95 4.06
CA GLU A 247 -18.30 -4.32 4.09
C GLU A 247 -16.82 -4.33 4.48
N TYR A 248 -16.38 -5.39 5.14
CA TYR A 248 -14.97 -5.59 5.46
C TYR A 248 -14.32 -6.48 4.40
N VAL A 249 -13.20 -6.02 3.84
CA VAL A 249 -12.38 -6.75 2.87
C VAL A 249 -11.03 -7.11 3.49
N SER A 250 -10.54 -8.31 3.18
CA SER A 250 -9.27 -8.87 3.68
C SER A 250 -8.53 -9.63 2.58
#